data_fceb8b6b14e1d311d986da3203a90bd4
#
_entry.id   fceb8b6b14e1d311d986da3203a90bd4
#
_cell.length_a   1.000
_cell.length_b   1.000
_cell.length_c   1.000
_cell.angle_alpha   90.00
_cell.angle_beta   90.00
_cell.angle_gamma   90.00
#
_symmetry.space_group_name_H-M   'P 1'
#
loop_
_entity.id
_entity.type
_entity.pdbx_description
1 polymer ?
#
loop_
_entity_poly.entity_id
_entity_poly.type
_entity_poly.pdbx_seq_one_letter_code
_entity_poly.pdbx_strand_id
1 'polypeptide(L)' 'MNLYYVNADAQKAEKHEVHKLGCDYFPINPIYLGPFSDLQDALDKARRYYPEVEGCPDCCASRQARVFYNPS' A
#
# COMPACT_ATOMS: atom_id res chain seq x y z
N MET A 1 11.60 -3.11 8.70
CA MET A 1 10.16 -2.82 8.76
C MET A 1 9.85 -1.47 8.17
N ASN A 2 8.72 -1.38 7.54
CA ASN A 2 8.24 -0.11 7.00
C ASN A 2 6.99 0.32 7.75
N LEU A 3 6.78 1.63 7.81
CA LEU A 3 5.55 2.17 8.36
C LEU A 3 4.56 2.30 7.21
N TYR A 4 3.38 1.73 7.38
CA TYR A 4 2.37 1.70 6.33
C TYR A 4 1.16 2.56 6.70
N TYR A 5 0.57 3.13 5.66
CA TYR A 5 -0.60 3.99 5.79
C TYR A 5 -1.57 3.65 4.67
N VAL A 6 -2.86 3.78 4.93
CA VAL A 6 -3.87 3.65 3.88
C VAL A 6 -4.47 5.01 3.60
N ASN A 7 -4.72 5.30 2.33
CA ASN A 7 -5.32 6.56 1.92
C ASN A 7 -6.81 6.52 2.27
N ALA A 8 -7.26 7.48 3.08
CA ALA A 8 -8.67 7.58 3.43
C ALA A 8 -9.53 7.94 2.23
N ASP A 9 -8.93 8.53 1.20
CA ASP A 9 -9.64 8.89 -0.02
C ASP A 9 -9.52 7.76 -1.03
N ALA A 10 -10.65 7.32 -1.58
CA ALA A 10 -10.63 6.26 -2.58
C ALA A 10 -10.02 6.77 -3.88
N GLN A 11 -9.30 5.89 -4.56
CA GLN A 11 -8.69 6.18 -5.85
C GLN A 11 -9.49 5.48 -6.94
N LYS A 12 -8.80 4.98 -7.97
CA LYS A 12 -9.47 4.31 -9.07
C LYS A 12 -10.26 3.10 -8.59
N ALA A 13 -11.43 2.90 -9.16
CA ALA A 13 -12.29 1.76 -8.84
C ALA A 13 -12.66 1.72 -7.36
N GLU A 14 -12.66 2.88 -6.73
CA GLU A 14 -13.02 3.03 -5.31
C GLU A 14 -12.12 2.22 -4.38
N LYS A 15 -10.88 2.00 -4.79
CA LYS A 15 -9.92 1.30 -3.95
C LYS A 15 -9.10 2.29 -3.16
N HIS A 16 -8.76 1.89 -1.93
CA HIS A 16 -7.93 2.71 -1.06
C HIS A 16 -6.51 2.16 -1.12
N GLU A 17 -5.55 3.01 -1.48
CA GLU A 17 -4.18 2.58 -1.65
C GLU A 17 -3.42 2.58 -0.34
N VAL A 18 -2.60 1.55 -0.14
CA VAL A 18 -1.70 1.45 0.99
C VAL A 18 -0.32 1.93 0.56
N HIS A 19 0.27 2.83 1.34
CA HIS A 19 1.55 3.44 1.03
C HIS A 19 2.53 3.24 2.18
N LYS A 20 3.82 3.23 1.83
CA LYS A 20 4.87 3.29 2.84
C LYS A 20 5.18 4.74 3.15
N LEU A 21 5.63 4.99 4.36
CA LEU A 21 6.11 6.33 4.70
C LEU A 21 7.27 6.69 3.77
N GLY A 22 7.22 7.88 3.20
CA GLY A 22 8.25 8.33 2.25
C GLY A 22 7.90 8.13 0.80
N CYS A 23 6.73 7.55 0.52
CA CYS A 23 6.30 7.38 -0.86
C CYS A 23 6.06 8.75 -1.51
N ASP A 24 6.49 8.90 -2.78
CA ASP A 24 6.29 10.16 -3.50
C ASP A 24 4.81 10.50 -3.68
N TYR A 25 3.95 9.50 -3.62
CA TYR A 25 2.51 9.67 -3.80
C TYR A 25 1.76 9.53 -2.48
N PHE A 26 2.45 9.85 -1.37
CA PHE A 26 1.85 9.70 -0.05
C PHE A 26 0.55 10.49 0.04
N PRO A 27 -0.50 9.91 0.64
CA PRO A 27 -1.82 10.53 0.64
C PRO A 27 -1.91 11.78 1.49
N ILE A 28 -2.89 12.62 1.18
CA ILE A 28 -3.17 13.82 1.95
C ILE A 28 -3.87 13.44 3.25
N ASN A 29 -4.70 12.40 3.21
CA ASN A 29 -5.43 11.95 4.40
C ASN A 29 -5.01 10.51 4.75
N PRO A 30 -3.83 10.32 5.32
CA PRO A 30 -3.35 8.98 5.63
C PRO A 30 -3.91 8.46 6.94
N ILE A 31 -4.19 7.17 6.97
CA ILE A 31 -4.55 6.47 8.21
C ILE A 31 -3.41 5.51 8.52
N TYR A 32 -2.81 5.69 9.68
CA TYR A 32 -1.67 4.87 10.07
C TYR A 32 -2.09 3.43 10.31
N LEU A 33 -1.38 2.49 9.69
CA LEU A 33 -1.67 1.07 9.84
C LEU A 33 -0.73 0.39 10.83
N GLY A 34 0.51 0.80 10.87
CA GLY A 34 1.48 0.22 11.76
C GLY A 34 2.78 -0.14 11.06
N PRO A 35 3.75 -0.67 11.81
CA PRO A 35 4.99 -1.15 11.23
C PRO A 35 4.81 -2.62 10.83
N PHE A 36 5.13 -2.92 9.58
CA PHE A 36 5.02 -4.30 9.08
C PHE A 36 6.24 -4.64 8.25
N SER A 37 6.56 -5.94 8.22
CA SER A 37 7.69 -6.42 7.43
C SER A 37 7.32 -6.61 5.98
N ASP A 38 6.06 -6.89 5.69
CA ASP A 38 5.65 -7.07 4.32
C ASP A 38 4.30 -6.43 4.06
N LEU A 39 4.05 -6.24 2.78
CA LEU A 39 2.85 -5.54 2.32
C LEU A 39 1.57 -6.31 2.66
N GLN A 40 1.63 -7.63 2.62
CA GLN A 40 0.41 -8.42 2.83
C GLN A 40 -0.19 -8.15 4.21
N ASP A 41 0.67 -8.04 5.23
CA ASP A 41 0.19 -7.76 6.58
C ASP A 41 -0.42 -6.37 6.66
N ALA A 42 0.16 -5.40 5.95
CA ALA A 42 -0.38 -4.05 5.93
C ALA A 42 -1.73 -4.04 5.23
N LEU A 43 -1.87 -4.79 4.14
CA LEU A 43 -3.15 -4.88 3.43
C LEU A 43 -4.22 -5.52 4.32
N ASP A 44 -3.86 -6.56 5.05
CA ASP A 44 -4.82 -7.20 5.96
C ASP A 44 -5.30 -6.21 7.01
N LYS A 45 -4.40 -5.39 7.53
CA LYS A 45 -4.79 -4.37 8.50
C LYS A 45 -5.70 -3.32 7.85
N ALA A 46 -5.36 -2.90 6.63
CA ALA A 46 -6.14 -1.88 5.92
C ALA A 46 -7.57 -2.35 5.67
N ARG A 47 -7.76 -3.66 5.48
CA ARG A 47 -9.10 -4.20 5.25
C ARG A 47 -10.02 -4.04 6.44
N ARG A 48 -9.47 -3.72 7.61
CA ARG A 48 -10.29 -3.41 8.77
C ARG A 48 -10.95 -2.05 8.64
N TYR A 49 -10.41 -1.18 7.78
CA TYR A 49 -10.97 0.14 7.54
C TYR A 49 -11.80 0.18 6.28
N TYR A 50 -11.32 -0.50 5.22
CA TYR A 50 -11.98 -0.47 3.92
C TYR A 50 -11.91 -1.84 3.28
N PRO A 51 -13.02 -2.32 2.68
CA PRO A 51 -13.01 -3.65 2.06
C PRO A 51 -12.14 -3.74 0.80
N GLU A 52 -12.01 -2.62 0.06
CA GLU A 52 -11.26 -2.62 -1.19
C GLU A 52 -9.97 -1.84 -1.00
N VAL A 53 -8.87 -2.57 -0.86
CA VAL A 53 -7.56 -1.96 -0.68
C VAL A 53 -6.57 -2.59 -1.65
N GLU A 54 -5.54 -1.83 -2.01
CA GLU A 54 -4.45 -2.33 -2.84
C GLU A 54 -3.17 -1.59 -2.49
N GLY A 55 -2.03 -2.20 -2.79
CA GLY A 55 -0.76 -1.53 -2.57
C GLY A 55 -0.51 -0.49 -3.64
N CYS A 56 0.11 0.63 -3.24
CA CYS A 56 0.52 1.65 -4.19
C CYS A 56 1.49 1.04 -5.20
N PRO A 57 1.25 1.20 -6.50
CA PRO A 57 2.13 0.60 -7.49
C PRO A 57 3.54 1.16 -7.48
N ASP A 58 3.72 2.30 -6.86
CA ASP A 58 5.03 2.95 -6.83
C ASP A 58 5.87 2.49 -5.64
N CYS A 59 5.35 2.58 -4.43
CA CYS A 59 6.13 2.25 -3.25
C CYS A 59 5.93 0.83 -2.75
N CYS A 60 4.89 0.16 -3.19
CA CYS A 60 4.56 -1.19 -2.72
C CYS A 60 4.60 -2.23 -3.82
N ALA A 61 4.95 -1.86 -5.03
CA ALA A 61 4.92 -2.78 -6.16
C ALA A 61 6.12 -3.67 -6.23
N SER A 62 7.09 -3.33 -5.57
CA SER A 62 8.30 -4.03 -5.79
C SER A 62 8.19 -5.44 -5.46
N ARG A 63 7.31 -5.79 -5.55
CA ARG A 63 7.28 -7.02 -5.54
C ARG A 63 7.52 -7.65 -6.66
N GLN A 64 7.50 -6.77 -7.01
CA GLN A 64 7.61 -7.13 -7.73
C GLN A 64 8.25 -7.07 -8.51
N ALA A 65 8.56 -6.83 -8.61
CA ALA A 65 9.04 -6.81 -9.28
C ALA A 65 9.65 -7.36 -9.79
N ARG A 66 9.38 -7.70 -9.71
CA ARG A 66 9.77 -8.44 -10.11
C ARG A 66 10.00 -8.77 -11.02
N VAL A 67 9.74 -8.55 -11.06
CA VAL A 67 9.86 -8.91 -11.80
C VAL A 67 10.44 -9.15 -12.58
N PHE A 68 10.34 -8.99 -12.60
CA PHE A 68 10.66 -9.30 -13.31
C PHE A 68 11.40 -9.55 -13.92
N TYR A 69 11.42 -9.50 -13.75
CA TYR A 69 11.89 -9.91 -14.25
C TYR A 69 12.26 -10.51 -14.79
N ASN A 70 11.91 -10.55 -14.82
CA ASN A 70 12.01 -11.22 -15.29
C ASN A 70 12.29 -11.64 -15.77
N PRO A 71 12.12 -11.55 -15.96
CA PRO A 71 12.14 -12.07 -16.46
C PRO A 71 12.29 -12.56 -16.80
N SER A 72 12.04 -12.33 -16.72
CA SER A 72 12.03 -12.93 -16.85
C SER A 72 12.16 -13.37 -16.99
#